data_8d43f83f66b17356e809086e70613117
#
_entry.id   8d43f83f66b17356e809086e70613117
#
_cell.length_a   1.000
_cell.length_b   1.000
_cell.length_c   1.000
_cell.angle_alpha   90.00
_cell.angle_beta   90.00
_cell.angle_gamma   90.00
#
_symmetry.space_group_name_H-M   'P 1'
#
loop_
_entity.id
_entity.type
_entity.pdbx_description
1 polymer ?
#
loop_
_entity_poly.entity_id
_entity_poly.type
_entity_poly.pdbx_seq_one_letter_code
_entity_poly.pdbx_strand_id
1 'polypeptide(L)'
;KYDRENDAPFRNTAGHMTKVRKGEAGLLIGHITEKAPFHGYTDPAKTASSILENVFEQDDRWFNTGDIMQHMGYRHAQFVDRTGDTFRWKGENVSTTEVEMLIEEADTVTEAVVYGVEIPNTNGRAGMASIRLNRPLEEFDFAHFMQQLRTNMSDYSIPVFLSINQGVELTGTFKHL
;
A
#
# COMPACT_ATOMS: atom_id res chain seq x y z
N LYS A 1 -13.81 -9.60 -1.77
CA LYS A 1 -13.74 -8.42 -0.90
C LYS A 1 -12.48 -8.47 -0.04
N TYR A 2 -12.04 -7.32 0.42
CA TYR A 2 -10.88 -7.17 1.29
C TYR A 2 -11.26 -6.35 2.53
N ASP A 3 -10.85 -6.83 3.68
CA ASP A 3 -11.04 -6.14 4.97
C ASP A 3 -9.81 -5.29 5.25
N ARG A 4 -9.94 -3.98 5.07
CA ARG A 4 -8.86 -3.02 5.28
C ARG A 4 -8.53 -2.80 6.76
N GLU A 5 -9.46 -3.09 7.66
CA GLU A 5 -9.23 -2.93 9.10
C GLU A 5 -8.30 -4.01 9.63
N ASN A 6 -8.48 -5.24 9.13
CA ASN A 6 -7.69 -6.39 9.54
C ASN A 6 -6.55 -6.72 8.56
N ASP A 7 -6.39 -5.93 7.50
CA ASP A 7 -5.41 -6.14 6.41
C ASP A 7 -5.44 -7.58 5.87
N ALA A 8 -6.65 -8.09 5.63
CA ALA A 8 -6.87 -9.49 5.24
C ALA A 8 -8.02 -9.65 4.24
N PRO A 9 -8.00 -10.70 3.41
CA PRO A 9 -9.13 -11.05 2.57
C PRO A 9 -10.37 -11.38 3.42
N PHE A 10 -11.51 -10.74 3.10
CA PHE A 10 -12.77 -11.00 3.79
C PHE A 10 -13.30 -12.40 3.44
N ARG A 11 -13.53 -13.22 4.47
CA ARG A 11 -14.15 -14.55 4.35
C ARG A 11 -15.53 -14.56 5.02
N ASN A 12 -16.50 -15.20 4.37
CA ASN A 12 -17.83 -15.41 4.91
C ASN A 12 -17.85 -16.52 5.98
N THR A 13 -19.01 -16.78 6.56
CA THR A 13 -19.17 -17.82 7.60
C THR A 13 -18.87 -19.24 7.15
N ALA A 14 -18.85 -19.50 5.84
CA ALA A 14 -18.44 -20.77 5.25
C ALA A 14 -16.92 -20.84 4.97
N GLY A 15 -16.17 -19.80 5.32
CA GLY A 15 -14.72 -19.73 5.11
C GLY A 15 -14.30 -19.29 3.70
N HIS A 16 -15.25 -19.03 2.79
CA HIS A 16 -14.96 -18.60 1.43
C HIS A 16 -14.95 -17.08 1.28
N MET A 17 -14.16 -16.60 0.31
CA MET A 17 -14.14 -15.19 -0.03
C MET A 17 -15.39 -14.76 -0.81
N THR A 18 -15.70 -13.48 -0.75
CA THR A 18 -16.85 -12.90 -1.46
C THR A 18 -16.37 -12.00 -2.60
N LYS A 19 -16.92 -12.18 -3.80
CA LYS A 19 -16.66 -11.30 -4.94
C LYS A 19 -17.22 -9.90 -4.67
N VAL A 20 -16.53 -8.89 -5.22
CA VAL A 20 -16.99 -7.50 -5.20
C VAL A 20 -18.08 -7.26 -6.25
N ARG A 21 -18.96 -6.30 -5.98
CA ARG A 21 -19.94 -5.80 -6.93
C ARG A 21 -19.38 -4.58 -7.67
N LYS A 22 -20.08 -4.14 -8.72
CA LYS A 22 -19.74 -2.89 -9.41
C LYS A 22 -19.73 -1.72 -8.42
N GLY A 23 -18.66 -0.93 -8.46
CA GLY A 23 -18.40 0.19 -7.54
C GLY A 23 -17.68 -0.20 -6.24
N GLU A 24 -17.59 -1.50 -5.90
CA GLU A 24 -16.86 -1.95 -4.72
C GLU A 24 -15.38 -2.20 -5.03
N ALA A 25 -14.52 -1.92 -4.06
CA ALA A 25 -13.10 -2.28 -4.11
C ALA A 25 -12.83 -3.65 -3.49
N GLY A 26 -11.81 -4.34 -3.97
CA GLY A 26 -11.36 -5.61 -3.42
C GLY A 26 -10.03 -6.05 -4.00
N LEU A 27 -9.47 -7.09 -3.40
CA LEU A 27 -8.22 -7.68 -3.79
C LEU A 27 -8.31 -8.29 -5.19
N LEU A 28 -7.39 -7.92 -6.07
CA LEU A 28 -7.22 -8.57 -7.36
C LEU A 28 -6.52 -9.91 -7.16
N ILE A 29 -7.09 -10.98 -7.67
CA ILE A 29 -6.54 -12.32 -7.55
C ILE A 29 -6.56 -13.03 -8.90
N GLY A 30 -5.56 -13.86 -9.16
CA GLY A 30 -5.44 -14.67 -10.38
C GLY A 30 -5.70 -16.14 -10.09
N HIS A 31 -6.59 -16.79 -10.85
CA HIS A 31 -6.83 -18.23 -10.67
C HIS A 31 -5.61 -19.04 -11.14
N ILE A 32 -5.06 -19.85 -10.25
CA ILE A 32 -3.94 -20.76 -10.56
C ILE A 32 -4.53 -22.04 -11.18
N THR A 33 -4.19 -22.30 -12.43
CA THR A 33 -4.67 -23.47 -13.19
C THR A 33 -3.51 -24.11 -13.95
N GLU A 34 -3.72 -25.29 -14.52
CA GLU A 34 -2.74 -25.91 -15.40
C GLU A 34 -2.37 -25.03 -16.61
N LYS A 35 -3.31 -24.22 -17.11
CA LYS A 35 -3.09 -23.28 -18.22
C LYS A 35 -2.47 -21.96 -17.81
N ALA A 36 -2.57 -21.61 -16.53
CA ALA A 36 -2.01 -20.40 -15.93
C ALA A 36 -1.33 -20.76 -14.61
N PRO A 37 -0.19 -21.48 -14.68
CA PRO A 37 0.51 -21.91 -13.47
C PRO A 37 1.23 -20.74 -12.79
N PHE A 38 1.29 -20.77 -11.47
CA PHE A 38 2.14 -19.91 -10.68
C PHE A 38 3.38 -20.70 -10.22
N HIS A 39 4.55 -20.34 -10.75
CA HIS A 39 5.80 -21.04 -10.48
C HIS A 39 6.47 -20.65 -9.18
N GLY A 40 5.94 -19.65 -8.48
CA GLY A 40 6.48 -19.14 -7.22
C GLY A 40 7.61 -18.14 -7.40
N TYR A 41 8.11 -17.70 -6.25
CA TYR A 41 9.30 -16.84 -6.13
C TYR A 41 10.50 -17.69 -5.73
N THR A 42 11.71 -17.13 -5.78
CA THR A 42 12.93 -17.74 -5.25
C THR A 42 12.86 -17.97 -3.74
N ASP A 43 12.08 -17.16 -3.03
CA ASP A 43 11.78 -17.31 -1.61
C ASP A 43 10.52 -18.18 -1.41
N PRO A 44 10.64 -19.37 -0.77
CA PRO A 44 9.51 -20.25 -0.48
C PRO A 44 8.46 -19.64 0.45
N ALA A 45 8.86 -18.83 1.45
CA ALA A 45 7.94 -18.19 2.39
C ALA A 45 7.09 -17.15 1.67
N LYS A 46 7.71 -16.35 0.80
CA LYS A 46 7.02 -15.39 -0.06
C LYS A 46 6.08 -16.08 -1.06
N THR A 47 6.49 -17.23 -1.58
CA THR A 47 5.63 -18.04 -2.47
C THR A 47 4.38 -18.51 -1.72
N ALA A 48 4.53 -19.07 -0.53
CA ALA A 48 3.41 -19.55 0.29
C ALA A 48 2.44 -18.41 0.66
N SER A 49 2.94 -17.25 1.08
CA SER A 49 2.10 -16.09 1.44
C SER A 49 1.36 -15.47 0.24
N SER A 50 1.84 -15.73 -0.99
CA SER A 50 1.22 -15.23 -2.22
C SER A 50 0.13 -16.15 -2.77
N ILE A 51 -0.13 -17.30 -2.13
CA ILE A 51 -1.18 -18.24 -2.56
C ILE A 51 -2.33 -18.17 -1.56
N LEU A 52 -3.53 -17.95 -2.10
CA LEU A 52 -4.78 -18.00 -1.35
C LEU A 52 -5.48 -19.32 -1.68
N GLU A 53 -5.82 -20.08 -0.66
CA GLU A 53 -6.50 -21.37 -0.81
C GLU A 53 -7.95 -21.29 -0.34
N ASN A 54 -8.82 -22.13 -0.89
CA ASN A 54 -10.25 -22.21 -0.56
C ASN A 54 -10.94 -20.84 -0.71
N VAL A 55 -10.69 -20.18 -1.84
CA VAL A 55 -11.18 -18.82 -2.09
C VAL A 55 -12.66 -18.80 -2.38
N PHE A 56 -13.12 -19.52 -3.39
CA PHE A 56 -14.53 -19.61 -3.77
C PHE A 56 -15.06 -21.03 -3.68
N GLU A 57 -14.19 -22.02 -3.81
CA GLU A 57 -14.49 -23.46 -3.77
C GLU A 57 -13.42 -24.17 -2.94
N GLN A 58 -13.74 -25.37 -2.46
CA GLN A 58 -12.76 -26.17 -1.75
C GLN A 58 -11.59 -26.54 -2.67
N ASP A 59 -10.36 -26.47 -2.15
CA ASP A 59 -9.11 -26.78 -2.85
C ASP A 59 -8.77 -25.90 -4.05
N ASP A 60 -9.53 -24.82 -4.31
CA ASP A 60 -9.14 -23.84 -5.31
C ASP A 60 -7.94 -23.01 -4.83
N ARG A 61 -7.08 -22.62 -5.78
CA ARG A 61 -5.85 -21.86 -5.48
C ARG A 61 -5.78 -20.61 -6.34
N TRP A 62 -5.48 -19.49 -5.69
CA TRP A 62 -5.45 -18.20 -6.32
C TRP A 62 -4.18 -17.45 -5.96
N PHE A 63 -3.59 -16.79 -6.94
CA PHE A 63 -2.46 -15.89 -6.74
C PHE A 63 -2.95 -14.56 -6.18
N ASN A 64 -2.38 -14.13 -5.07
CA ASN A 64 -2.59 -12.82 -4.48
C ASN A 64 -1.67 -11.81 -5.17
N THR A 65 -2.24 -10.86 -5.93
CA THR A 65 -1.45 -9.82 -6.60
C THR A 65 -0.95 -8.76 -5.64
N GLY A 66 -1.62 -8.61 -4.49
CA GLY A 66 -1.41 -7.51 -3.56
C GLY A 66 -2.11 -6.21 -3.97
N ASP A 67 -2.76 -6.15 -5.10
CA ASP A 67 -3.39 -4.92 -5.59
C ASP A 67 -4.88 -4.87 -5.23
N ILE A 68 -5.32 -3.75 -4.69
CA ILE A 68 -6.73 -3.44 -4.44
C ILE A 68 -7.27 -2.69 -5.66
N MET A 69 -8.31 -3.27 -6.28
CA MET A 69 -8.92 -2.73 -7.49
C MET A 69 -10.40 -2.45 -7.25
N GLN A 70 -10.91 -1.35 -7.79
CA GLN A 70 -12.34 -1.06 -7.83
C GLN A 70 -12.96 -1.66 -9.09
N HIS A 71 -14.02 -2.45 -8.93
CA HIS A 71 -14.75 -3.05 -10.05
C HIS A 71 -15.64 -2.00 -10.74
N MET A 72 -15.26 -1.56 -11.94
CA MET A 72 -15.97 -0.51 -12.69
C MET A 72 -17.12 -1.05 -13.56
N GLY A 73 -17.27 -2.35 -13.69
CA GLY A 73 -18.17 -3.00 -14.63
C GLY A 73 -17.51 -3.22 -15.99
N TYR A 74 -18.19 -3.95 -16.89
CA TYR A 74 -17.74 -4.25 -18.26
C TYR A 74 -16.31 -4.83 -18.35
N ARG A 75 -15.86 -5.57 -17.33
CA ARG A 75 -14.49 -6.10 -17.19
C ARG A 75 -13.41 -5.02 -17.02
N HIS A 76 -13.79 -3.83 -16.64
CA HIS A 76 -12.85 -2.77 -16.26
C HIS A 76 -12.66 -2.72 -14.74
N ALA A 77 -11.43 -2.48 -14.33
CA ALA A 77 -11.06 -2.23 -12.95
C ALA A 77 -10.13 -1.02 -12.88
N GLN A 78 -10.28 -0.23 -11.84
CA GLN A 78 -9.41 0.90 -11.54
C GLN A 78 -8.53 0.51 -10.35
N PHE A 79 -7.25 0.80 -10.43
CA PHE A 79 -6.34 0.66 -9.30
C PHE A 79 -6.75 1.63 -8.18
N VAL A 80 -6.75 1.13 -6.95
CA VAL A 80 -7.11 1.90 -5.76
C VAL A 80 -5.92 2.00 -4.82
N ASP A 81 -5.29 0.85 -4.51
CA ASP A 81 -4.23 0.78 -3.53
C ASP A 81 -3.51 -0.58 -3.61
N ARG A 82 -2.50 -0.76 -2.78
CA ARG A 82 -1.81 -2.03 -2.64
C ARG A 82 -1.90 -2.53 -1.21
N THR A 83 -2.06 -3.85 -1.03
CA THR A 83 -1.97 -4.47 0.29
C THR A 83 -0.54 -4.34 0.80
N GLY A 84 -0.37 -3.85 2.03
CA GLY A 84 0.94 -3.56 2.59
C GLY A 84 1.45 -2.13 2.35
N ASP A 85 0.83 -1.37 1.43
CA ASP A 85 1.11 0.06 1.23
C ASP A 85 0.20 0.94 2.11
N THR A 86 -0.37 0.34 3.15
CA THR A 86 -1.11 1.04 4.20
C THR A 86 -0.51 0.70 5.56
N PHE A 87 -0.55 1.65 6.46
CA PHE A 87 -0.25 1.43 7.88
C PHE A 87 -1.35 2.02 8.75
N ARG A 88 -1.55 1.45 9.95
CA ARG A 88 -2.53 1.94 10.91
C ARG A 88 -1.88 2.89 11.91
N TRP A 89 -2.41 4.10 12.02
CA TRP A 89 -1.96 5.10 12.96
C TRP A 89 -3.14 5.81 13.63
N LYS A 90 -3.13 5.91 14.97
CA LYS A 90 -4.20 6.54 15.77
C LYS A 90 -5.61 6.00 15.48
N GLY A 91 -5.71 4.72 15.11
CA GLY A 91 -6.99 4.07 14.78
C GLY A 91 -7.40 4.17 13.31
N GLU A 92 -6.71 4.97 12.50
CA GLU A 92 -7.01 5.20 11.10
C GLU A 92 -6.02 4.46 10.17
N ASN A 93 -6.49 4.05 9.00
CA ASN A 93 -5.65 3.49 7.96
C ASN A 93 -5.11 4.61 7.07
N VAL A 94 -3.79 4.64 6.91
CA VAL A 94 -3.08 5.63 6.09
C VAL A 94 -2.52 4.93 4.86
N SER A 95 -2.89 5.40 3.66
CA SER A 95 -2.31 4.94 2.40
C SER A 95 -0.97 5.63 2.18
N THR A 96 0.10 4.85 2.00
CA THR A 96 1.43 5.40 1.74
C THR A 96 1.46 6.12 0.40
N THR A 97 0.85 5.54 -0.63
CA THR A 97 0.79 6.12 -1.97
C THR A 97 0.07 7.47 -2.00
N GLU A 98 -1.05 7.61 -1.26
CA GLU A 98 -1.77 8.89 -1.18
C GLU A 98 -0.91 9.96 -0.51
N VAL A 99 -0.22 9.60 0.57
CA VAL A 99 0.68 10.51 1.29
C VAL A 99 1.89 10.89 0.43
N GLU A 100 2.49 9.94 -0.30
CA GLU A 100 3.59 10.17 -1.24
C GLU A 100 3.20 11.19 -2.31
N MET A 101 2.05 10.99 -2.97
CA MET A 101 1.54 11.90 -4.00
C MET A 101 1.36 13.33 -3.47
N LEU A 102 0.79 13.50 -2.27
CA LEU A 102 0.59 14.81 -1.67
C LEU A 102 1.90 15.49 -1.24
N ILE A 103 2.90 14.71 -0.82
CA ILE A 103 4.24 15.22 -0.51
C ILE A 103 4.96 15.66 -1.79
N GLU A 104 4.80 14.90 -2.89
CA GLU A 104 5.43 15.20 -4.18
C GLU A 104 4.79 16.40 -4.92
N GLU A 105 3.60 16.86 -4.49
CA GLU A 105 3.03 18.14 -4.96
C GLU A 105 3.85 19.37 -4.51
N ALA A 106 4.74 19.21 -3.53
CA ALA A 106 5.64 20.29 -3.13
C ALA A 106 6.76 20.47 -4.17
N ASP A 107 6.87 21.68 -4.75
CA ASP A 107 7.86 22.02 -5.79
C ASP A 107 9.31 21.72 -5.41
N THR A 108 9.58 21.55 -4.12
CA THR A 108 10.92 21.28 -3.58
C THR A 108 11.24 19.79 -3.47
N VAL A 109 10.25 18.91 -3.62
CA VAL A 109 10.38 17.46 -3.49
C VAL A 109 10.38 16.82 -4.88
N THR A 110 11.35 15.96 -5.17
CA THR A 110 11.42 15.20 -6.42
C THR A 110 10.95 13.76 -6.28
N GLU A 111 10.96 13.25 -5.06
CA GLU A 111 10.60 11.86 -4.77
C GLU A 111 10.25 11.73 -3.28
N ALA A 112 9.22 10.99 -2.98
CA ALA A 112 8.82 10.65 -1.64
C ALA A 112 8.58 9.15 -1.51
N VAL A 113 9.01 8.55 -0.39
CA VAL A 113 8.70 7.18 0.01
C VAL A 113 8.13 7.22 1.41
N VAL A 114 6.94 6.71 1.59
CA VAL A 114 6.24 6.72 2.88
C VAL A 114 6.05 5.30 3.39
N TYR A 115 6.28 5.10 4.66
CA TYR A 115 6.10 3.81 5.32
C TYR A 115 5.78 3.97 6.81
N GLY A 116 5.18 2.94 7.39
CA GLY A 116 4.86 2.91 8.80
C GLY A 116 6.01 2.36 9.64
N VAL A 117 6.45 3.11 10.66
CA VAL A 117 7.47 2.70 11.62
C VAL A 117 6.85 2.40 12.97
N GLU A 118 7.33 1.33 13.62
CA GLU A 118 6.88 0.99 14.97
C GLU A 118 7.50 1.91 16.01
N ILE A 119 6.66 2.44 16.89
CA ILE A 119 7.12 3.21 18.06
C ILE A 119 6.90 2.34 19.30
N PRO A 120 7.91 2.15 20.16
CA PRO A 120 7.75 1.39 21.39
C PRO A 120 6.58 1.91 22.24
N ASN A 121 5.78 0.98 22.77
CA ASN A 121 4.61 1.26 23.63
C ASN A 121 3.46 2.05 22.96
N THR A 122 3.37 2.03 21.63
CA THR A 122 2.22 2.59 20.90
C THR A 122 1.51 1.52 20.10
N ASN A 123 0.20 1.72 19.86
CA ASN A 123 -0.56 0.88 18.92
C ASN A 123 -0.45 1.45 17.51
N GLY A 124 -0.21 0.56 16.54
CA GLY A 124 -0.06 0.93 15.14
C GLY A 124 1.36 1.38 14.79
N ARG A 125 1.50 2.00 13.63
CA ARG A 125 2.78 2.46 13.08
C ARG A 125 2.67 3.93 12.75
N ALA A 126 3.64 4.73 13.18
CA ALA A 126 3.70 6.15 12.82
C ALA A 126 4.23 6.30 11.39
N GLY A 127 3.67 7.23 10.63
CA GLY A 127 4.16 7.55 9.30
C GLY A 127 5.58 8.12 9.34
N MET A 128 6.45 7.59 8.49
CA MET A 128 7.75 8.15 8.17
C MET A 128 7.82 8.40 6.67
N ALA A 129 8.23 9.61 6.29
CA ALA A 129 8.49 9.96 4.91
C ALA A 129 9.99 10.13 4.70
N SER A 130 10.51 9.46 3.68
CA SER A 130 11.86 9.68 3.15
C SER A 130 11.73 10.49 1.87
N ILE A 131 12.25 11.70 1.84
CA ILE A 131 12.12 12.60 0.70
C ILE A 131 13.47 12.94 0.09
N ARG A 132 13.44 13.18 -1.22
CA ARG A 132 14.55 13.75 -1.97
C ARG A 132 14.20 15.18 -2.39
N LEU A 133 15.11 16.11 -2.15
CA LEU A 133 14.96 17.50 -2.53
C LEU A 133 15.62 17.79 -3.89
N ASN A 134 15.06 18.75 -4.63
CA ASN A 134 15.65 19.30 -5.86
C ASN A 134 16.62 20.47 -5.60
N ARG A 135 16.86 20.78 -4.33
CA ARG A 135 17.72 21.87 -3.86
C ARG A 135 18.47 21.49 -2.58
N PRO A 136 19.53 22.22 -2.18
CA PRO A 136 20.21 22.01 -0.92
C PRO A 136 19.27 22.11 0.29
N LEU A 137 19.56 21.35 1.36
CA LEU A 137 18.77 21.33 2.58
C LEU A 137 18.63 22.72 3.25
N GLU A 138 19.67 23.54 3.12
CA GLU A 138 19.72 24.89 3.67
C GLU A 138 18.66 25.83 3.06
N GLU A 139 18.21 25.50 1.83
CA GLU A 139 17.17 26.25 1.10
C GLU A 139 15.77 25.66 1.30
N PHE A 140 15.62 24.58 2.09
CA PHE A 140 14.36 23.92 2.31
C PHE A 140 13.56 24.60 3.43
N ASP A 141 12.43 25.19 3.07
CA ASP A 141 11.51 25.82 4.02
C ASP A 141 10.58 24.78 4.66
N PHE A 142 11.02 24.23 5.79
CA PHE A 142 10.24 23.28 6.60
C PHE A 142 8.88 23.82 7.04
N ALA A 143 8.80 25.12 7.36
CA ALA A 143 7.56 25.70 7.85
C ALA A 143 6.51 25.76 6.75
N HIS A 144 6.90 26.19 5.55
CA HIS A 144 6.05 26.22 4.38
C HIS A 144 5.61 24.81 3.98
N PHE A 145 6.55 23.86 3.91
CA PHE A 145 6.26 22.46 3.61
C PHE A 145 5.25 21.86 4.59
N MET A 146 5.45 22.02 5.88
CA MET A 146 4.52 21.52 6.90
C MET A 146 3.15 22.19 6.83
N GLN A 147 3.09 23.47 6.48
CA GLN A 147 1.82 24.18 6.27
C GLN A 147 1.07 23.59 5.07
N GLN A 148 1.75 23.30 3.97
CA GLN A 148 1.16 22.67 2.79
C GLN A 148 0.58 21.29 3.14
N LEU A 149 1.32 20.45 3.86
CA LEU A 149 0.82 19.14 4.29
C LEU A 149 -0.43 19.27 5.18
N ARG A 150 -0.42 20.18 6.14
CA ARG A 150 -1.59 20.42 7.03
C ARG A 150 -2.82 20.95 6.30
N THR A 151 -2.63 21.61 5.18
CA THR A 151 -3.76 22.12 4.38
C THR A 151 -4.41 21.02 3.56
N ASN A 152 -3.61 20.05 3.08
CA ASN A 152 -4.04 19.06 2.10
C ASN A 152 -4.28 17.66 2.71
N MET A 153 -3.87 17.44 3.97
CA MET A 153 -3.89 16.12 4.60
C MET A 153 -4.61 16.15 5.94
N SER A 154 -5.18 15.00 6.31
CA SER A 154 -5.68 14.77 7.66
C SER A 154 -4.53 14.66 8.66
N ASP A 155 -4.71 15.14 9.90
CA ASP A 155 -3.66 15.15 10.94
C ASP A 155 -3.02 13.77 11.20
N TYR A 156 -3.81 12.70 11.07
CA TYR A 156 -3.32 11.33 11.28
C TYR A 156 -2.48 10.81 10.11
N SER A 157 -2.66 11.35 8.89
CA SER A 157 -1.91 10.93 7.70
C SER A 157 -0.60 11.69 7.51
N ILE A 158 -0.42 12.83 8.18
CA ILE A 158 0.83 13.59 8.14
C ILE A 158 1.95 12.74 8.77
N PRO A 159 3.06 12.49 8.07
CA PRO A 159 4.18 11.75 8.62
C PRO A 159 4.73 12.39 9.90
N VAL A 160 4.95 11.56 10.92
CA VAL A 160 5.53 11.99 12.20
C VAL A 160 7.03 12.20 12.07
N PHE A 161 7.66 11.42 11.20
CA PHE A 161 9.10 11.46 10.95
C PHE A 161 9.37 11.83 9.50
N LEU A 162 10.40 12.65 9.31
CA LEU A 162 10.90 13.04 7.99
C LEU A 162 12.38 12.72 7.90
N SER A 163 12.77 11.97 6.87
CA SER A 163 14.15 11.72 6.50
C SER A 163 14.45 12.40 5.16
N ILE A 164 15.53 13.12 5.08
CA ILE A 164 15.97 13.77 3.83
C ILE A 164 17.19 13.05 3.31
N ASN A 165 17.06 12.43 2.15
CA ASN A 165 18.10 11.62 1.53
C ASN A 165 18.58 12.27 0.23
N GLN A 166 19.87 12.14 -0.05
CA GLN A 166 20.45 12.58 -1.32
C GLN A 166 20.26 11.56 -2.46
N GLY A 167 19.70 10.38 -2.17
CA GLY A 167 19.35 9.34 -3.11
C GLY A 167 18.58 8.20 -2.46
N VAL A 168 17.54 7.72 -3.12
CA VAL A 168 16.84 6.49 -2.74
C VAL A 168 17.44 5.34 -3.52
N GLU A 169 17.85 4.27 -2.84
CA GLU A 169 18.29 3.05 -3.50
C GLU A 169 17.06 2.32 -4.08
N LEU A 170 17.06 2.14 -5.39
CA LEU A 170 16.03 1.40 -6.09
C LEU A 170 16.46 -0.04 -6.28
N THR A 171 15.52 -0.97 -6.17
CA THR A 171 15.73 -2.34 -6.65
C THR A 171 15.86 -2.37 -8.16
N GLY A 172 16.41 -3.46 -8.74
CA GLY A 172 16.47 -3.66 -10.19
C GLY A 172 15.10 -3.62 -10.91
N THR A 173 14.00 -3.59 -10.16
CA THR A 173 12.62 -3.44 -10.66
C THR A 173 12.03 -2.05 -10.37
N PHE A 174 12.87 -1.06 -10.07
CA PHE A 174 12.47 0.32 -9.72
C PHE A 174 11.55 0.42 -8.49
N LYS A 175 11.64 -0.54 -7.57
CA LYS A 175 10.99 -0.43 -6.25
C LYS A 175 11.99 0.06 -5.22
N HIS A 176 11.52 0.91 -4.31
CA HIS A 176 12.32 1.36 -3.17
C HIS A 176 12.70 0.17 -2.26
N LEU A 177 13.90 0.21 -1.70
CA LEU A 177 14.42 -0.76 -0.75
C LEU A 177 13.99 -0.42 0.67
#